data_459c7cf1c688dc7f3bf1ae1d872eacd1
#
_entry.id   459c7cf1c688dc7f3bf1ae1d872eacd1
#
_cell.length_a   1.000
_cell.length_b   1.000
_cell.length_c   1.000
_cell.angle_alpha   90.00
_cell.angle_beta   90.00
_cell.angle_gamma   90.00
#
_symmetry.space_group_name_H-M   'P 1'
#
loop_
_entity.id
_entity.type
_entity.pdbx_description
1 polymer ?
#
loop_
_entity_poly.entity_id
_entity_poly.type
_entity_poly.pdbx_seq_one_letter_code
_entity_poly.pdbx_strand_id
1 'polypeptide(L)'
;MNTYYLEQLIAPPYIVNDSVKATDLAPCVLTIGNFDGVHLGHQAMLAKVRALADEQNLNAAVMIFEPQPREFFAPQKAPARLTTLAEKQALLADFGVDTLIVAGFDSDFRALSATAFADLLAKRLNVQALVLGDDFRFGHDRTGDSQFLQNYGLQVIDLQTVTDEEQQ
;
A
#
# COMPACT_ATOMS: atom_id res chain seq x y z
N MET A 1 15.36 3.57 -5.40
CA MET A 1 13.91 3.25 -5.33
C MET A 1 13.26 3.58 -6.67
N ASN A 2 12.49 2.64 -7.19
CA ASN A 2 11.72 2.85 -8.41
C ASN A 2 10.29 3.24 -8.07
N THR A 3 9.75 4.22 -8.78
CA THR A 3 8.39 4.70 -8.56
C THR A 3 7.53 4.34 -9.78
N TYR A 4 6.37 3.73 -9.51
CA TYR A 4 5.41 3.33 -10.53
C TYR A 4 4.04 3.91 -10.19
N TYR A 5 3.31 4.33 -11.22
CA TYR A 5 1.91 4.72 -11.07
C TYR A 5 1.04 3.51 -11.41
N LEU A 6 0.10 3.18 -10.53
CA LEU A 6 -0.72 1.97 -10.69
C LEU A 6 -1.43 1.93 -12.04
N GLU A 7 -1.96 3.07 -12.49
CA GLU A 7 -2.68 3.16 -13.77
C GLU A 7 -1.79 2.86 -14.98
N GLN A 8 -0.46 2.95 -14.82
CA GLN A 8 0.51 2.58 -15.86
C GLN A 8 0.86 1.11 -15.81
N LEU A 9 0.72 0.49 -14.64
CA LEU A 9 0.97 -0.95 -14.46
C LEU A 9 -0.22 -1.79 -14.88
N ILE A 10 -1.42 -1.28 -14.64
CA ILE A 10 -2.67 -1.95 -15.00
C ILE A 10 -3.72 -0.89 -15.31
N ALA A 11 -4.38 -1.04 -16.46
CA ALA A 11 -5.39 -0.07 -16.90
C ALA A 11 -6.63 -0.08 -16.01
N PRO A 12 -7.18 1.10 -15.66
CA PRO A 12 -8.50 1.14 -15.01
C PRO A 12 -9.55 0.42 -15.87
N PRO A 13 -10.54 -0.24 -15.26
CA PRO A 13 -10.90 -0.26 -13.85
C PRO A 13 -10.18 -1.29 -12.98
N TYR A 14 -8.99 -1.68 -13.32
CA TYR A 14 -8.10 -2.54 -12.52
C TYR A 14 -8.63 -3.97 -12.32
N ILE A 15 -9.43 -4.46 -13.24
CA ILE A 15 -10.01 -5.80 -13.16
C ILE A 15 -8.98 -6.84 -13.63
N VAL A 16 -8.76 -7.84 -12.81
CA VAL A 16 -7.83 -8.93 -13.09
C VAL A 16 -8.61 -10.16 -13.53
N ASN A 17 -8.20 -10.78 -14.62
CA ASN A 17 -8.77 -12.05 -15.07
C ASN A 17 -7.63 -13.01 -15.43
N ASP A 18 -7.97 -14.26 -15.70
CA ASP A 18 -6.97 -15.31 -15.93
C ASP A 18 -6.12 -15.10 -17.18
N SER A 19 -6.59 -14.28 -18.12
CA SER A 19 -5.84 -13.99 -19.35
C SER A 19 -4.83 -12.86 -19.19
N VAL A 20 -4.84 -12.16 -18.05
CA VAL A 20 -3.97 -11.00 -17.81
C VAL A 20 -2.73 -11.46 -17.09
N LYS A 21 -1.57 -11.15 -17.68
CA LYS A 21 -0.28 -11.51 -17.08
C LYS A 21 0.06 -10.62 -15.90
N ALA A 22 0.88 -11.15 -14.97
CA ALA A 22 1.49 -10.34 -13.93
C ALA A 22 2.34 -9.22 -14.56
N THR A 23 2.53 -8.13 -13.83
CA THR A 23 3.43 -7.06 -14.23
C THR A 23 4.89 -7.54 -14.12
N ASP A 24 5.82 -6.74 -14.65
CA ASP A 24 7.25 -7.03 -14.54
C ASP A 24 7.82 -6.66 -13.17
N LEU A 25 6.98 -6.32 -12.21
CA LEU A 25 7.46 -6.02 -10.86
C LEU A 25 8.02 -7.27 -10.20
N ALA A 26 9.17 -7.11 -9.55
CA ALA A 26 9.76 -8.19 -8.77
C ALA A 26 8.84 -8.56 -7.59
N PRO A 27 8.81 -9.83 -7.17
CA PRO A 27 8.06 -10.23 -5.99
C PRO A 27 8.44 -9.38 -4.78
N CYS A 28 7.44 -8.99 -3.99
CA CYS A 28 7.66 -8.00 -2.93
C CYS A 28 6.88 -8.30 -1.67
N VAL A 29 7.35 -7.68 -0.59
CA VAL A 29 6.60 -7.46 0.65
C VAL A 29 6.07 -6.04 0.57
N LEU A 30 4.77 -5.87 0.75
CA LEU A 30 4.10 -4.58 0.56
C LEU A 30 3.51 -4.08 1.87
N THR A 31 3.63 -2.79 2.10
CA THR A 31 2.77 -2.08 3.06
C THR A 31 1.98 -1.00 2.32
N ILE A 32 0.82 -0.65 2.85
CA ILE A 32 -0.12 0.27 2.21
C ILE A 32 -0.49 1.36 3.21
N GLY A 33 -0.40 2.60 2.80
CA GLY A 33 -0.77 3.73 3.65
C GLY A 33 -0.45 5.05 2.99
N ASN A 34 -0.76 6.15 3.66
CA ASN A 34 -0.47 7.48 3.14
C ASN A 34 0.97 7.90 3.42
N PHE A 35 1.53 7.48 4.52
CA PHE A 35 2.92 7.77 4.92
C PHE A 35 3.23 9.26 4.91
N ASP A 36 2.25 10.08 5.30
CA ASP A 36 2.43 11.53 5.34
C ASP A 36 3.24 11.90 6.59
N GLY A 37 4.39 12.55 6.38
CA GLY A 37 5.32 12.89 7.46
C GLY A 37 6.19 11.74 7.96
N VAL A 38 5.94 10.52 7.57
CA VAL A 38 6.68 9.29 7.97
C VAL A 38 7.00 9.29 9.47
N HIS A 39 5.95 9.30 10.30
CA HIS A 39 6.10 9.30 11.77
C HIS A 39 6.59 7.93 12.29
N LEU A 40 6.80 7.82 13.61
CA LEU A 40 7.43 6.63 14.22
C LEU A 40 6.66 5.34 13.94
N GLY A 41 5.32 5.38 13.90
CA GLY A 41 4.53 4.20 13.53
C GLY A 41 4.82 3.74 12.10
N HIS A 42 4.95 4.69 11.16
CA HIS A 42 5.35 4.38 9.78
C HIS A 42 6.76 3.79 9.74
N GLN A 43 7.68 4.33 10.53
CA GLN A 43 9.04 3.83 10.58
C GLN A 43 9.11 2.38 11.06
N ALA A 44 8.29 2.03 12.05
CA ALA A 44 8.18 0.65 12.54
C ALA A 44 7.65 -0.29 11.44
N MET A 45 6.64 0.16 10.68
CA MET A 45 6.12 -0.61 9.56
C MET A 45 7.16 -0.80 8.46
N LEU A 46 7.88 0.26 8.11
CA LEU A 46 8.92 0.20 7.08
C LEU A 46 10.07 -0.72 7.50
N ALA A 47 10.47 -0.67 8.77
CA ALA A 47 11.51 -1.55 9.30
C ALA A 47 11.07 -3.02 9.21
N LYS A 48 9.80 -3.30 9.51
CA LYS A 48 9.27 -4.66 9.42
C LYS A 48 9.20 -5.15 7.97
N VAL A 49 8.78 -4.30 7.06
CA VAL A 49 8.77 -4.61 5.63
C VAL A 49 10.19 -4.95 5.15
N ARG A 50 11.16 -4.11 5.51
CA ARG A 50 12.55 -4.34 5.11
C ARG A 50 13.10 -5.65 5.67
N ALA A 51 12.84 -5.90 6.95
CA ALA A 51 13.31 -7.13 7.60
C ALA A 51 12.69 -8.38 6.96
N LEU A 52 11.39 -8.36 6.72
CA LEU A 52 10.70 -9.50 6.11
C LEU A 52 11.14 -9.70 4.66
N ALA A 53 11.32 -8.62 3.91
CA ALA A 53 11.82 -8.69 2.54
C ALA A 53 13.22 -9.30 2.48
N ASP A 54 14.11 -8.89 3.37
CA ASP A 54 15.46 -9.44 3.45
C ASP A 54 15.43 -10.92 3.81
N GLU A 55 14.60 -11.30 4.78
CA GLU A 55 14.45 -12.70 5.20
C GLU A 55 13.96 -13.60 4.08
N GLN A 56 13.05 -13.12 3.26
CA GLN A 56 12.44 -13.90 2.18
C GLN A 56 13.06 -13.63 0.81
N ASN A 57 14.07 -12.80 0.76
CA ASN A 57 14.76 -12.42 -0.49
C ASN A 57 13.80 -11.76 -1.49
N LEU A 58 13.00 -10.82 -1.00
CA LEU A 58 12.01 -10.08 -1.78
C LEU A 58 12.34 -8.58 -1.76
N ASN A 59 11.70 -7.83 -2.66
CA ASN A 59 11.78 -6.37 -2.61
C ASN A 59 10.87 -5.81 -1.51
N ALA A 60 11.26 -4.69 -0.92
CA ALA A 60 10.44 -3.93 0.00
C ALA A 60 9.63 -2.90 -0.80
N ALA A 61 8.32 -2.95 -0.71
CA ALA A 61 7.43 -2.10 -1.49
C ALA A 61 6.44 -1.34 -0.62
N VAL A 62 6.07 -0.16 -1.07
CA VAL A 62 5.07 0.68 -0.42
C VAL A 62 4.07 1.13 -1.47
N MET A 63 2.78 1.08 -1.14
CA MET A 63 1.71 1.68 -1.95
C MET A 63 1.15 2.89 -1.21
N ILE A 64 1.08 4.01 -1.89
CA ILE A 64 0.48 5.24 -1.38
C ILE A 64 -0.63 5.71 -2.31
N PHE A 65 -1.46 6.62 -1.83
CA PHE A 65 -2.58 7.16 -2.61
C PHE A 65 -2.34 8.63 -2.94
N GLU A 66 -2.57 8.98 -4.20
CA GLU A 66 -2.53 10.34 -4.72
C GLU A 66 -3.74 10.59 -5.63
N PRO A 67 -4.72 11.39 -5.25
CA PRO A 67 -4.85 12.09 -3.96
C PRO A 67 -5.10 11.12 -2.80
N GLN A 68 -4.86 11.60 -1.58
CA GLN A 68 -5.20 10.83 -0.39
C GLN A 68 -6.73 10.70 -0.29
N PRO A 69 -7.25 9.62 0.36
CA PRO A 69 -8.70 9.42 0.46
C PRO A 69 -9.46 10.63 1.02
N ARG A 70 -8.91 11.31 2.03
CA ARG A 70 -9.55 12.50 2.59
C ARG A 70 -9.67 13.62 1.58
N GLU A 71 -8.68 13.77 0.70
CA GLU A 71 -8.71 14.79 -0.35
C GLU A 71 -9.76 14.48 -1.41
N PHE A 72 -9.97 13.19 -1.70
CA PHE A 72 -10.99 12.76 -2.64
C PHE A 72 -12.41 13.03 -2.12
N PHE A 73 -12.69 12.68 -0.86
CA PHE A 73 -14.04 12.76 -0.29
C PHE A 73 -14.41 14.18 0.15
N ALA A 74 -13.47 14.95 0.66
CA ALA A 74 -13.74 16.29 1.18
C ALA A 74 -12.52 17.20 1.00
N PRO A 75 -12.21 17.61 -0.24
CA PRO A 75 -10.99 18.38 -0.52
C PRO A 75 -10.85 19.65 0.32
N GLN A 76 -11.98 20.34 0.58
CA GLN A 76 -11.97 21.60 1.33
C GLN A 76 -11.77 21.39 2.83
N LYS A 77 -11.97 20.17 3.31
CA LYS A 77 -11.86 19.83 4.75
C LYS A 77 -10.62 19.00 5.03
N ALA A 78 -9.88 18.60 4.00
CA ALA A 78 -8.68 17.82 4.19
C ALA A 78 -7.62 18.64 4.94
N PRO A 79 -6.93 18.05 5.93
CA PRO A 79 -5.82 18.75 6.56
C PRO A 79 -4.70 19.00 5.56
N ALA A 80 -3.90 20.02 5.82
CA ALA A 80 -2.72 20.29 5.02
C ALA A 80 -1.78 19.06 5.08
N ARG A 81 -1.17 18.74 3.94
CA ARG A 81 -0.20 17.65 3.89
C ARG A 81 1.07 18.03 4.62
N LEU A 82 1.65 17.07 5.34
CA LEU A 82 2.95 17.25 5.99
C LEU A 82 4.10 17.15 4.99
N THR A 83 3.93 16.33 3.94
CA THR A 83 4.97 16.11 2.94
C THR A 83 4.41 16.13 1.53
N THR A 84 5.21 16.62 0.59
CA THR A 84 4.93 16.47 -0.84
C THR A 84 5.25 15.05 -1.29
N LEU A 85 4.83 14.70 -2.51
CA LEU A 85 5.19 13.39 -3.09
C LEU A 85 6.71 13.24 -3.21
N ALA A 86 7.41 14.30 -3.65
CA ALA A 86 8.88 14.25 -3.79
C ALA A 86 9.57 14.03 -2.45
N GLU A 87 9.13 14.73 -1.40
CA GLU A 87 9.65 14.53 -0.05
C GLU A 87 9.38 13.13 0.46
N LYS A 88 8.19 12.61 0.20
CA LYS A 88 7.80 11.25 0.58
C LYS A 88 8.67 10.21 -0.12
N GLN A 89 8.93 10.39 -1.41
CA GLN A 89 9.82 9.51 -2.15
C GLN A 89 11.22 9.47 -1.54
N ALA A 90 11.76 10.62 -1.19
CA ALA A 90 13.09 10.72 -0.58
C ALA A 90 13.13 10.01 0.78
N LEU A 91 12.12 10.24 1.62
CA LEU A 91 12.03 9.62 2.95
C LEU A 91 11.92 8.11 2.85
N LEU A 92 11.05 7.60 1.98
CA LEU A 92 10.87 6.17 1.82
C LEU A 92 12.14 5.49 1.29
N ALA A 93 12.83 6.13 0.35
CA ALA A 93 14.10 5.62 -0.15
C ALA A 93 15.14 5.51 0.98
N ASP A 94 15.19 6.50 1.86
CA ASP A 94 16.12 6.50 3.01
C ASP A 94 15.82 5.35 3.98
N PHE A 95 14.57 4.90 4.07
CA PHE A 95 14.18 3.77 4.90
C PHE A 95 14.34 2.41 4.19
N GLY A 96 14.93 2.38 3.02
CA GLY A 96 15.25 1.13 2.34
C GLY A 96 14.14 0.57 1.47
N VAL A 97 13.17 1.39 1.08
CA VAL A 97 12.11 0.97 0.16
C VAL A 97 12.67 0.81 -1.25
N ASP A 98 12.45 -0.33 -1.87
CA ASP A 98 12.90 -0.62 -3.23
C ASP A 98 11.91 -0.16 -4.29
N THR A 99 10.62 -0.23 -4.00
CA THR A 99 9.55 0.03 -4.96
C THR A 99 8.45 0.86 -4.31
N LEU A 100 8.07 1.96 -4.96
CA LEU A 100 6.93 2.77 -4.57
C LEU A 100 5.86 2.68 -5.65
N ILE A 101 4.65 2.33 -5.24
CA ILE A 101 3.48 2.28 -6.13
C ILE A 101 2.55 3.41 -5.72
N VAL A 102 2.27 4.30 -6.66
CA VAL A 102 1.35 5.42 -6.45
C VAL A 102 0.02 5.05 -7.08
N ALA A 103 -1.01 4.88 -6.26
CA ALA A 103 -2.36 4.55 -6.71
C ALA A 103 -3.22 5.81 -6.69
N GLY A 104 -3.94 6.07 -7.80
CA GLY A 104 -4.95 7.11 -7.82
C GLY A 104 -6.17 6.65 -7.04
N PHE A 105 -6.58 7.40 -6.02
CA PHE A 105 -7.79 7.08 -5.26
C PHE A 105 -9.00 7.71 -5.98
N ASP A 106 -9.33 7.14 -7.13
CA ASP A 106 -10.42 7.59 -7.99
C ASP A 106 -11.64 6.68 -7.87
N SER A 107 -12.67 6.96 -8.67
CA SER A 107 -13.92 6.19 -8.63
C SER A 107 -13.71 4.72 -9.00
N ASP A 108 -12.85 4.44 -9.97
CA ASP A 108 -12.57 3.06 -10.40
C ASP A 108 -11.87 2.27 -9.30
N PHE A 109 -10.85 2.87 -8.67
CA PHE A 109 -10.13 2.22 -7.58
C PHE A 109 -11.06 1.99 -6.38
N ARG A 110 -11.82 3.01 -6.01
CA ARG A 110 -12.75 2.95 -4.89
C ARG A 110 -13.84 1.89 -5.09
N ALA A 111 -14.21 1.61 -6.33
CA ALA A 111 -15.25 0.62 -6.64
C ALA A 111 -14.76 -0.82 -6.57
N LEU A 112 -13.45 -1.07 -6.43
CA LEU A 112 -12.91 -2.42 -6.35
C LEU A 112 -13.47 -3.15 -5.13
N SER A 113 -13.98 -4.36 -5.35
CA SER A 113 -14.35 -5.25 -4.25
C SER A 113 -13.09 -5.70 -3.49
N ALA A 114 -13.29 -6.25 -2.29
CA ALA A 114 -12.17 -6.80 -1.52
C ALA A 114 -11.46 -7.92 -2.32
N THR A 115 -12.21 -8.78 -2.98
CA THR A 115 -11.63 -9.84 -3.82
C THR A 115 -10.86 -9.27 -5.00
N ALA A 116 -11.42 -8.28 -5.69
CA ALA A 116 -10.74 -7.65 -6.83
C ALA A 116 -9.43 -6.99 -6.41
N PHE A 117 -9.41 -6.33 -5.27
CA PHE A 117 -8.18 -5.74 -4.73
C PHE A 117 -7.15 -6.80 -4.37
N ALA A 118 -7.57 -7.90 -3.73
CA ALA A 118 -6.67 -9.00 -3.39
C ALA A 118 -6.09 -9.65 -4.67
N ASP A 119 -6.90 -9.82 -5.71
CA ASP A 119 -6.43 -10.31 -7.01
C ASP A 119 -5.39 -9.37 -7.63
N LEU A 120 -5.64 -8.07 -7.55
CA LEU A 120 -4.71 -7.06 -8.03
C LEU A 120 -3.34 -7.20 -7.35
N LEU A 121 -3.33 -7.31 -6.03
CA LEU A 121 -2.10 -7.46 -5.26
C LEU A 121 -1.36 -8.75 -5.62
N ALA A 122 -2.07 -9.87 -5.56
CA ALA A 122 -1.43 -11.19 -5.65
C ALA A 122 -1.07 -11.56 -7.10
N LYS A 123 -1.97 -11.27 -8.04
CA LYS A 123 -1.84 -11.76 -9.42
C LYS A 123 -1.17 -10.77 -10.36
N ARG A 124 -1.23 -9.47 -10.07
CA ARG A 124 -0.66 -8.45 -10.95
C ARG A 124 0.56 -7.79 -10.37
N LEU A 125 0.58 -7.49 -9.09
CA LEU A 125 1.67 -6.73 -8.47
C LEU A 125 2.71 -7.64 -7.80
N ASN A 126 2.57 -8.94 -7.90
CA ASN A 126 3.51 -9.92 -7.35
C ASN A 126 3.74 -9.76 -5.85
N VAL A 127 2.71 -9.37 -5.12
CA VAL A 127 2.79 -9.24 -3.66
C VAL A 127 2.77 -10.63 -3.04
N GLN A 128 3.81 -10.96 -2.27
CA GLN A 128 3.92 -12.25 -1.59
C GLN A 128 3.53 -12.14 -0.12
N ALA A 129 3.75 -10.99 0.48
CA ALA A 129 3.44 -10.75 1.88
C ALA A 129 3.09 -9.29 2.10
N LEU A 130 2.34 -9.02 3.15
CA LEU A 130 1.89 -7.68 3.51
C LEU A 130 2.22 -7.39 4.97
N VAL A 131 2.60 -6.15 5.25
CA VAL A 131 2.69 -5.61 6.60
C VAL A 131 1.70 -4.46 6.68
N LEU A 132 0.70 -4.58 7.53
CA LEU A 132 -0.42 -3.64 7.59
C LEU A 132 -0.63 -3.15 9.03
N GLY A 133 -1.15 -1.92 9.15
CA GLY A 133 -1.67 -1.46 10.43
C GLY A 133 -2.93 -2.23 10.82
N ASP A 134 -3.19 -2.37 12.10
CA ASP A 134 -4.31 -3.18 12.61
C ASP A 134 -5.69 -2.58 12.30
N ASP A 135 -5.74 -1.31 11.89
CA ASP A 135 -6.98 -0.62 11.50
C ASP A 135 -7.17 -0.53 9.99
N PHE A 136 -6.29 -1.16 9.21
CA PHE A 136 -6.34 -1.08 7.75
C PHE A 136 -7.60 -1.72 7.20
N ARG A 137 -8.29 -0.99 6.31
CA ARG A 137 -9.47 -1.46 5.58
C ARG A 137 -9.34 -1.10 4.11
N PHE A 138 -9.93 -1.90 3.25
CA PHE A 138 -9.87 -1.71 1.80
C PHE A 138 -11.12 -2.26 1.12
N GLY A 139 -11.20 -2.04 -0.18
CA GLY A 139 -12.31 -2.49 -0.98
C GLY A 139 -13.54 -1.60 -0.83
N HIS A 140 -14.55 -1.84 -1.67
CA HIS A 140 -15.79 -1.08 -1.66
C HIS A 140 -16.47 -1.19 -0.29
N ASP A 141 -16.89 -0.06 0.26
CA ASP A 141 -17.51 0.03 1.59
C ASP A 141 -16.62 -0.49 2.72
N ARG A 142 -15.30 -0.54 2.52
CA ARG A 142 -14.31 -0.97 3.52
C ARG A 142 -14.61 -2.39 4.04
N THR A 143 -15.04 -3.28 3.14
CA THR A 143 -15.39 -4.65 3.49
C THR A 143 -14.17 -5.56 3.68
N GLY A 144 -13.01 -5.17 3.15
CA GLY A 144 -11.78 -5.94 3.29
C GLY A 144 -10.94 -5.50 4.48
N ASP A 145 -10.22 -6.45 5.07
CA ASP A 145 -9.28 -6.22 6.17
C ASP A 145 -8.14 -7.23 6.07
N SER A 146 -7.23 -7.21 7.04
CA SER A 146 -6.10 -8.15 7.05
C SER A 146 -6.55 -9.60 7.15
N GLN A 147 -7.61 -9.89 7.89
CA GLN A 147 -8.16 -11.25 7.97
C GLN A 147 -8.63 -11.73 6.61
N PHE A 148 -9.28 -10.86 5.83
CA PHE A 148 -9.71 -11.20 4.47
C PHE A 148 -8.51 -11.60 3.60
N LEU A 149 -7.41 -10.86 3.68
CA LEU A 149 -6.21 -11.15 2.90
C LEU A 149 -5.53 -12.44 3.35
N GLN A 150 -5.53 -12.73 4.66
CA GLN A 150 -5.03 -14.01 5.17
C GLN A 150 -5.86 -15.17 4.65
N ASN A 151 -7.18 -15.04 4.67
CA ASN A 151 -8.10 -16.06 4.15
C ASN A 151 -7.96 -16.25 2.65
N TYR A 152 -7.59 -15.20 1.94
CA TYR A 152 -7.32 -15.24 0.50
C TYR A 152 -6.08 -16.10 0.18
N GLY A 153 -5.12 -16.16 1.10
CA GLY A 153 -3.91 -16.95 0.94
C GLY A 153 -2.62 -16.14 0.97
N LEU A 154 -2.69 -14.85 1.31
CA LEU A 154 -1.52 -14.00 1.43
C LEU A 154 -0.96 -14.07 2.85
N GLN A 155 0.37 -13.98 2.97
CA GLN A 155 1.01 -13.81 4.27
C GLN A 155 0.77 -12.36 4.71
N VAL A 156 0.18 -12.17 5.89
CA VAL A 156 -0.10 -10.83 6.43
C VAL A 156 0.42 -10.73 7.85
N ILE A 157 1.17 -9.67 8.12
CA ILE A 157 1.61 -9.32 9.45
C ILE A 157 0.89 -8.03 9.84
N ASP A 158 0.13 -8.10 10.93
CA ASP A 158 -0.53 -6.93 11.50
C ASP A 158 0.38 -6.31 12.55
N LEU A 159 0.61 -5.00 12.42
CA LEU A 159 1.30 -4.24 13.44
C LEU A 159 0.29 -3.39 14.19
N GLN A 160 0.45 -3.32 15.49
CA GLN A 160 -0.38 -2.43 16.30
C GLN A 160 -0.15 -0.99 15.86
N THR A 161 -1.24 -0.27 15.59
CA THR A 161 -1.16 1.15 15.25
C THR A 161 -0.60 1.91 16.43
N VAL A 162 0.48 2.66 16.19
CA VAL A 162 1.13 3.47 17.21
C VAL A 162 0.96 4.92 16.84
N THR A 163 0.37 5.72 17.74
CA THR A 163 0.26 7.16 17.59
C THR A 163 1.40 7.85 18.33
N ASP A 164 1.66 9.10 18.01
CA ASP A 164 2.69 9.86 18.70
C ASP A 164 2.42 9.96 20.20
N GLU A 165 1.15 9.99 20.58
CA GLU A 165 0.73 10.04 22.00
C GLU A 165 1.04 8.72 22.71
N GLU A 166 0.91 7.60 22.04
CA GLU A 166 1.17 6.28 22.62
C GLU A 166 2.66 5.98 22.77
N GLN A 167 3.51 6.76 22.12
CA GLN A 167 4.94 6.56 22.14
C GLN A 167 5.64 7.30 23.26
N GLN A 168 4.91 8.03 24.04
CA GLN A 168 5.47 8.82 25.14
C GLN A 168 5.71 7.98 26.41
#